data_2abb51aa11eedd3012fcfa8a7c6e6b78
#
_entry.id   2abb51aa11eedd3012fcfa8a7c6e6b78
#
_cell.length_a   1.000
_cell.length_b   1.000
_cell.length_c   1.000
_cell.angle_alpha   90.00
_cell.angle_beta   90.00
_cell.angle_gamma   90.00
#
_symmetry.space_group_name_H-M   'P 1'
#
loop_
_entity.id
_entity.type
_entity.pdbx_description
1 polymer ?
#
loop_
_entity_poly.entity_id
_entity_poly.type
_entity_poly.pdbx_seq_one_letter_code
_entity_poly.pdbx_strand_id
1 'polypeptide(L)'
;MENETLKRLAELTSRIKELPKGYISEKTIGGTVYYYHQWSEGGSKQSRYIKADEVEPLAKRIAERKELQAQIRALKETPSKNSRRNEVNVMKCTLMHKKIPVSSIDLDDATGFIQKIGKIYAPEHLPVGIPIRQGIADRKALNEWWTDRSIPASRSGIREALEALDISSTRMLLIRCYGLSLSDQYWIKPEGSDLSWDEINFFHHPFSDDIGDVLFGAPKKANELNFSSPDSTTDGFLKKRWKIIDGKRCLVKGGSNPFRQQPFNEVIASIIMERLGIPHVPYTLVWNKNAPYSVCEDFVDENTDLIPAWRIMMTQKKNNSTSVFQHFVNCCEHLGIKDAEPFLDRMITLDYIIANEDRHFNNFGALRNAETLEWIGMAPIYDSGSSLGYDKLPGQILTGQEIGCKPFKNHHEEQLKLVRSFDWLDLSKLDDVEAIVTEVLGQDTDENYIDQNRIRTVTGSLRRRLKNLEQLVREHTNSRIHKETDTTEDDVEKNIAEDYSPVKHPPLQF
;
A
#
# COMPACT_ATOMS: atom_id res chain seq x y z
N MET A 1 27.90 -3.74 -40.12
CA MET A 1 26.98 -4.63 -39.35
C MET A 1 26.12 -3.87 -38.33
N GLU A 2 26.67 -3.10 -37.41
CA GLU A 2 25.87 -2.36 -36.41
C GLU A 2 24.93 -1.32 -37.05
N ASN A 3 25.41 -0.56 -38.05
CA ASN A 3 24.63 0.45 -38.76
C ASN A 3 23.50 -0.16 -39.58
N GLU A 4 23.65 -1.35 -40.11
CA GLU A 4 22.65 -2.06 -40.93
C GLU A 4 21.53 -2.67 -40.03
N THR A 5 21.89 -3.19 -38.84
CA THR A 5 20.94 -3.64 -37.85
C THR A 5 20.11 -2.52 -37.26
N LEU A 6 20.70 -1.36 -36.98
CA LEU A 6 20.00 -0.15 -36.53
C LEU A 6 19.04 0.38 -37.60
N LYS A 7 19.46 0.38 -38.89
CA LYS A 7 18.60 0.79 -40.01
C LYS A 7 17.41 -0.15 -40.13
N ARG A 8 17.65 -1.48 -40.04
CA ARG A 8 16.58 -2.49 -40.09
C ARG A 8 15.61 -2.37 -38.92
N LEU A 9 16.09 -2.14 -37.70
CA LEU A 9 15.28 -1.88 -36.51
C LEU A 9 14.38 -0.66 -36.69
N ALA A 10 14.90 0.43 -37.25
CA ALA A 10 14.13 1.64 -37.54
C ALA A 10 13.00 1.38 -38.56
N GLU A 11 13.31 0.66 -39.67
CA GLU A 11 12.31 0.25 -40.67
C GLU A 11 11.18 -0.60 -40.06
N LEU A 12 11.51 -1.63 -39.31
CA LEU A 12 10.53 -2.52 -38.66
C LEU A 12 9.69 -1.74 -37.64
N THR A 13 10.33 -0.83 -36.87
CA THR A 13 9.62 0.00 -35.89
C THR A 13 8.66 0.97 -36.55
N SER A 14 9.01 1.54 -37.70
CA SER A 14 8.12 2.38 -38.46
C SER A 14 6.92 1.60 -39.00
N ARG A 15 7.16 0.43 -39.59
CA ARG A 15 6.10 -0.44 -40.11
C ARG A 15 5.10 -0.91 -39.04
N ILE A 16 5.57 -1.23 -37.84
CA ILE A 16 4.69 -1.61 -36.72
C ILE A 16 3.71 -0.49 -36.33
N LYS A 17 4.08 0.78 -36.42
CA LYS A 17 3.18 1.87 -36.08
C LYS A 17 1.94 1.95 -36.96
N GLU A 18 2.04 1.46 -38.19
CA GLU A 18 0.95 1.47 -39.20
C GLU A 18 -0.02 0.27 -39.02
N LEU A 19 0.33 -0.73 -38.17
CA LEU A 19 -0.42 -1.96 -38.02
C LEU A 19 -1.30 -1.91 -36.75
N PRO A 20 -2.53 -2.47 -36.80
CA PRO A 20 -3.47 -2.46 -35.69
C PRO A 20 -2.93 -3.26 -34.50
N LYS A 21 -3.15 -2.73 -33.29
CA LYS A 21 -2.88 -3.41 -32.02
C LYS A 21 -4.05 -4.33 -31.64
N GLY A 22 -3.83 -5.25 -30.72
CA GLY A 22 -4.90 -6.02 -30.07
C GLY A 22 -5.16 -7.37 -30.70
N TYR A 23 -6.41 -7.82 -30.62
CA TYR A 23 -6.86 -9.13 -31.10
C TYR A 23 -8.34 -9.09 -31.48
N ILE A 24 -8.80 -10.12 -32.20
CA ILE A 24 -10.21 -10.32 -32.53
C ILE A 24 -10.82 -11.29 -31.53
N SER A 25 -11.96 -10.93 -30.97
CA SER A 25 -12.77 -11.80 -30.10
C SER A 25 -14.11 -12.10 -30.74
N GLU A 26 -14.64 -13.29 -30.48
CA GLU A 26 -15.96 -13.74 -30.94
C GLU A 26 -16.94 -13.75 -29.78
N LYS A 27 -18.19 -13.37 -30.05
CA LYS A 27 -19.31 -13.49 -29.11
C LYS A 27 -20.51 -14.09 -29.83
N THR A 28 -21.08 -15.13 -29.27
CA THR A 28 -22.33 -15.73 -29.80
C THR A 28 -23.53 -15.21 -29.03
N ILE A 29 -24.45 -14.57 -29.72
CA ILE A 29 -25.69 -14.00 -29.15
C ILE A 29 -26.86 -14.51 -29.99
N GLY A 30 -27.80 -15.25 -29.39
CA GLY A 30 -28.96 -15.80 -30.08
C GLY A 30 -28.61 -16.75 -31.25
N GLY A 31 -27.49 -17.48 -31.19
CA GLY A 31 -27.04 -18.37 -32.27
C GLY A 31 -26.24 -17.67 -33.37
N THR A 32 -26.08 -16.35 -33.36
CA THR A 32 -25.33 -15.58 -34.32
C THR A 32 -24.00 -15.18 -33.75
N VAL A 33 -22.89 -15.36 -34.51
CA VAL A 33 -21.52 -14.98 -34.09
C VAL A 33 -21.25 -13.53 -34.47
N TYR A 34 -20.77 -12.77 -33.52
CA TYR A 34 -20.36 -11.38 -33.66
C TYR A 34 -18.87 -11.24 -33.39
N TYR A 35 -18.17 -10.48 -34.20
CA TYR A 35 -16.73 -10.25 -34.10
C TYR A 35 -16.42 -8.86 -33.56
N TYR A 36 -15.44 -8.79 -32.63
CA TYR A 36 -14.98 -7.52 -32.05
C TYR A 36 -13.47 -7.42 -32.10
N HIS A 37 -12.97 -6.31 -32.63
CA HIS A 37 -11.57 -5.93 -32.49
C HIS A 37 -11.38 -5.29 -31.11
N GLN A 38 -10.48 -5.84 -30.33
CA GLN A 38 -10.16 -5.37 -28.97
C GLN A 38 -8.68 -4.96 -28.88
N TRP A 39 -8.42 -3.78 -28.34
CA TRP A 39 -7.07 -3.29 -28.09
C TRP A 39 -7.03 -2.48 -26.80
N SER A 40 -5.80 -2.14 -26.32
CA SER A 40 -5.59 -1.22 -25.21
C SER A 40 -5.01 0.08 -25.72
N GLU A 41 -5.56 1.20 -25.30
CA GLU A 41 -5.10 2.54 -25.63
C GLU A 41 -5.22 3.43 -24.41
N GLY A 42 -4.12 4.10 -24.01
CA GLY A 42 -4.09 4.94 -22.82
C GLY A 42 -4.47 4.22 -21.51
N GLY A 43 -4.19 2.90 -21.39
CA GLY A 43 -4.56 2.09 -20.23
C GLY A 43 -6.03 1.59 -20.22
N SER A 44 -6.87 2.06 -21.16
CA SER A 44 -8.27 1.65 -21.28
C SER A 44 -8.44 0.58 -22.35
N LYS A 45 -9.30 -0.41 -22.09
CA LYS A 45 -9.69 -1.42 -23.08
C LYS A 45 -10.68 -0.79 -24.05
N GLN A 46 -10.34 -0.83 -25.35
CA GLN A 46 -11.17 -0.42 -26.45
C GLN A 46 -11.76 -1.65 -27.15
N SER A 47 -12.99 -1.53 -27.67
CA SER A 47 -13.66 -2.60 -28.39
C SER A 47 -14.50 -2.00 -29.52
N ARG A 48 -14.33 -2.52 -30.74
CA ARG A 48 -15.11 -2.12 -31.90
C ARG A 48 -15.71 -3.37 -32.58
N TYR A 49 -17.00 -3.34 -32.87
CA TYR A 49 -17.64 -4.34 -33.70
C TYR A 49 -17.02 -4.31 -35.11
N ILE A 50 -16.77 -5.49 -35.68
CA ILE A 50 -16.27 -5.68 -37.05
C ILE A 50 -17.19 -6.62 -37.83
N LYS A 51 -17.39 -6.33 -39.09
CA LYS A 51 -18.17 -7.17 -39.98
C LYS A 51 -17.40 -8.43 -40.35
N ALA A 52 -18.11 -9.50 -40.75
CA ALA A 52 -17.50 -10.79 -41.07
C ALA A 52 -16.47 -10.71 -42.21
N ASP A 53 -16.70 -9.83 -43.18
CA ASP A 53 -15.79 -9.58 -44.31
C ASP A 53 -14.53 -8.79 -43.91
N GLU A 54 -14.55 -8.06 -42.80
CA GLU A 54 -13.39 -7.31 -42.25
C GLU A 54 -12.50 -8.20 -41.35
N VAL A 55 -12.98 -9.39 -40.90
CA VAL A 55 -12.28 -10.23 -39.91
C VAL A 55 -10.95 -10.73 -40.45
N GLU A 56 -10.95 -11.34 -41.63
CA GLU A 56 -9.74 -11.94 -42.22
C GLU A 56 -8.68 -10.90 -42.58
N PRO A 57 -9.02 -9.78 -43.25
CA PRO A 57 -8.05 -8.71 -43.49
C PRO A 57 -7.44 -8.12 -42.20
N LEU A 58 -8.24 -7.92 -41.16
CA LEU A 58 -7.78 -7.38 -39.90
C LEU A 58 -6.90 -8.40 -39.15
N ALA A 59 -7.28 -9.69 -39.15
CA ALA A 59 -6.50 -10.75 -38.55
C ALA A 59 -5.10 -10.86 -39.16
N LYS A 60 -5.01 -10.80 -40.51
CA LYS A 60 -3.72 -10.77 -41.22
C LYS A 60 -2.82 -9.61 -40.78
N ARG A 61 -3.37 -8.42 -40.67
CA ARG A 61 -2.61 -7.24 -40.23
C ARG A 61 -2.17 -7.31 -38.76
N ILE A 62 -2.99 -7.90 -37.89
CA ILE A 62 -2.63 -8.14 -36.49
C ILE A 62 -1.53 -9.22 -36.41
N ALA A 63 -1.61 -10.27 -37.23
CA ALA A 63 -0.58 -11.31 -37.30
C ALA A 63 0.76 -10.74 -37.82
N GLU A 64 0.74 -9.94 -38.88
CA GLU A 64 1.92 -9.21 -39.40
C GLU A 64 2.58 -8.38 -38.29
N ARG A 65 1.78 -7.65 -37.49
CA ARG A 65 2.31 -6.89 -36.34
C ARG A 65 3.04 -7.80 -35.34
N LYS A 66 2.47 -8.96 -34.99
CA LYS A 66 3.09 -9.90 -34.06
C LYS A 66 4.39 -10.46 -34.60
N GLU A 67 4.42 -10.76 -35.89
CA GLU A 67 5.62 -11.27 -36.56
C GLU A 67 6.75 -10.22 -36.60
N LEU A 68 6.43 -8.97 -36.92
CA LEU A 68 7.40 -7.88 -36.88
C LEU A 68 7.91 -7.60 -35.45
N GLN A 69 7.05 -7.75 -34.44
CA GLN A 69 7.47 -7.67 -33.04
C GLN A 69 8.45 -8.80 -32.66
N ALA A 70 8.22 -10.04 -33.15
CA ALA A 70 9.13 -11.15 -32.95
C ALA A 70 10.48 -10.91 -33.65
N GLN A 71 10.47 -10.37 -34.90
CA GLN A 71 11.69 -10.00 -35.63
C GLN A 71 12.50 -8.91 -34.91
N ILE A 72 11.84 -7.88 -34.38
CA ILE A 72 12.50 -6.83 -33.57
C ILE A 72 13.13 -7.43 -32.32
N ARG A 73 12.41 -8.35 -31.65
CA ARG A 73 12.95 -9.05 -30.47
C ARG A 73 14.17 -9.88 -30.85
N ALA A 74 14.09 -10.67 -31.94
CA ALA A 74 15.20 -11.47 -32.42
C ALA A 74 16.42 -10.62 -32.82
N LEU A 75 16.21 -9.48 -33.48
CA LEU A 75 17.30 -8.53 -33.83
C LEU A 75 17.94 -7.87 -32.60
N LYS A 76 17.16 -7.64 -31.56
CA LYS A 76 17.65 -7.16 -30.26
C LYS A 76 18.36 -8.24 -29.45
N GLU A 77 17.96 -9.51 -29.66
CA GLU A 77 18.49 -10.69 -28.98
C GLU A 77 19.65 -11.38 -29.76
N THR A 78 19.98 -10.92 -31.00
CA THR A 78 21.09 -11.52 -31.76
C THR A 78 22.41 -11.10 -31.16
N PRO A 79 23.15 -12.02 -30.49
CA PRO A 79 24.45 -11.71 -29.95
C PRO A 79 25.42 -11.48 -31.13
N SER A 80 26.20 -10.41 -31.11
CA SER A 80 27.40 -10.35 -31.94
C SER A 80 28.24 -11.59 -31.60
N LYS A 81 28.64 -12.37 -32.61
CA LYS A 81 29.49 -13.54 -32.47
C LYS A 81 30.85 -13.13 -31.94
N ASN A 82 30.94 -12.92 -30.66
CA ASN A 82 32.09 -13.12 -29.84
C ASN A 82 31.56 -13.61 -28.50
N SER A 83 31.65 -14.91 -28.32
CA SER A 83 31.33 -15.61 -27.09
C SER A 83 32.32 -15.18 -25.99
N ARG A 84 32.02 -14.06 -25.34
CA ARG A 84 32.24 -13.92 -23.92
C ARG A 84 30.94 -14.25 -23.26
N ARG A 85 30.93 -15.21 -22.32
CA ARG A 85 29.84 -15.43 -21.37
C ARG A 85 29.23 -14.06 -21.07
N ASN A 86 27.91 -13.92 -21.17
CA ASN A 86 27.20 -12.76 -20.65
C ASN A 86 27.63 -12.62 -19.19
N GLU A 87 28.66 -11.84 -18.92
CA GLU A 87 28.83 -11.24 -17.61
C GLU A 87 27.63 -10.30 -17.49
N VAL A 88 26.57 -10.81 -16.84
CA VAL A 88 25.53 -9.98 -16.28
C VAL A 88 26.28 -8.95 -15.48
N ASN A 89 26.20 -7.67 -15.86
CA ASN A 89 26.81 -6.61 -15.07
C ASN A 89 26.16 -6.65 -13.70
N VAL A 90 26.88 -7.16 -12.74
CA VAL A 90 26.42 -7.39 -11.38
C VAL A 90 27.04 -6.33 -10.49
N MET A 91 26.21 -5.51 -9.88
CA MET A 91 26.62 -4.60 -8.84
C MET A 91 26.67 -5.37 -7.52
N LYS A 92 27.85 -5.57 -6.98
CA LYS A 92 28.04 -6.18 -5.66
C LYS A 92 27.80 -5.14 -4.58
N CYS A 93 26.93 -5.47 -3.64
CA CYS A 93 26.57 -4.60 -2.54
C CYS A 93 26.51 -5.37 -1.22
N THR A 94 26.53 -4.63 -0.13
CA THR A 94 26.14 -5.12 1.18
C THR A 94 24.78 -4.49 1.53
N LEU A 95 23.79 -5.33 1.82
CA LEU A 95 22.57 -4.86 2.49
C LEU A 95 22.94 -4.44 3.90
N MET A 96 22.60 -3.22 4.25
CA MET A 96 22.88 -2.59 5.53
C MET A 96 21.60 -2.30 6.29
N HIS A 97 21.65 -2.36 7.61
CA HIS A 97 20.62 -1.82 8.51
C HIS A 97 21.31 -0.82 9.44
N LYS A 98 21.10 0.47 9.22
CA LYS A 98 21.97 1.54 9.78
C LYS A 98 23.45 1.24 9.49
N LYS A 99 24.24 1.04 10.53
CA LYS A 99 25.67 0.74 10.46
C LYS A 99 26.00 -0.76 10.38
N ILE A 100 24.98 -1.62 10.56
CA ILE A 100 25.16 -3.07 10.66
C ILE A 100 25.12 -3.70 9.26
N PRO A 101 26.18 -4.39 8.82
CA PRO A 101 26.14 -5.19 7.61
C PRO A 101 25.25 -6.42 7.82
N VAL A 102 24.22 -6.56 6.99
CA VAL A 102 23.21 -7.63 7.11
C VAL A 102 23.56 -8.82 6.23
N SER A 103 23.77 -8.58 4.93
CA SER A 103 24.16 -9.63 4.00
C SER A 103 24.86 -9.06 2.76
N SER A 104 25.74 -9.82 2.14
CA SER A 104 26.22 -9.49 0.80
C SER A 104 25.14 -9.87 -0.23
N ILE A 105 24.95 -9.02 -1.23
CA ILE A 105 23.98 -9.20 -2.31
C ILE A 105 24.59 -8.82 -3.65
N ASP A 106 24.21 -9.55 -4.69
CA ASP A 106 24.54 -9.23 -6.07
C ASP A 106 23.27 -8.69 -6.75
N LEU A 107 23.29 -7.44 -7.20
CA LEU A 107 22.20 -6.79 -7.92
C LEU A 107 22.46 -6.82 -9.42
N ASP A 108 21.45 -7.13 -10.19
CA ASP A 108 21.46 -6.98 -11.65
C ASP A 108 21.44 -5.48 -12.00
N ASP A 109 22.47 -5.02 -12.67
CA ASP A 109 22.67 -3.61 -13.01
C ASP A 109 21.62 -3.07 -14.01
N ALA A 110 21.02 -3.95 -14.82
CA ALA A 110 20.01 -3.56 -15.81
C ALA A 110 18.59 -3.54 -15.27
N THR A 111 18.27 -4.44 -14.32
CA THR A 111 16.90 -4.65 -13.83
C THR A 111 16.69 -4.25 -12.39
N GLY A 112 17.75 -4.14 -11.61
CA GLY A 112 17.72 -3.85 -10.19
C GLY A 112 17.25 -4.99 -9.31
N PHE A 113 17.16 -6.23 -9.83
CA PHE A 113 16.82 -7.41 -9.02
C PHE A 113 18.04 -7.97 -8.28
N ILE A 114 17.78 -8.51 -7.09
CA ILE A 114 18.77 -9.29 -6.33
C ILE A 114 18.94 -10.64 -7.02
N GLN A 115 20.09 -10.83 -7.69
CA GLN A 115 20.45 -12.05 -8.40
C GLN A 115 20.93 -13.13 -7.44
N LYS A 116 21.66 -12.72 -6.40
CA LYS A 116 22.25 -13.62 -5.43
C LYS A 116 22.27 -12.99 -4.05
N ILE A 117 22.07 -13.81 -3.04
CA ILE A 117 22.38 -13.50 -1.64
C ILE A 117 23.63 -14.29 -1.29
N GLY A 118 24.66 -13.62 -0.84
CA GLY A 118 25.91 -14.24 -0.40
C GLY A 118 25.91 -14.51 1.11
N LYS A 119 26.99 -14.10 1.77
CA LYS A 119 27.13 -14.29 3.21
C LYS A 119 26.14 -13.44 3.98
N ILE A 120 25.43 -14.05 4.94
CA ILE A 120 24.62 -13.36 5.94
C ILE A 120 25.53 -13.06 7.13
N TYR A 121 25.61 -11.79 7.51
CA TYR A 121 26.45 -11.31 8.61
C TYR A 121 25.67 -11.16 9.91
N ALA A 122 24.42 -10.64 9.81
CA ALA A 122 23.52 -10.37 10.93
C ALA A 122 22.10 -10.86 10.55
N PRO A 123 21.77 -12.14 10.78
CA PRO A 123 20.50 -12.74 10.39
C PRO A 123 19.30 -12.09 11.11
N GLU A 124 19.46 -11.59 12.34
CA GLU A 124 18.47 -10.91 13.14
C GLU A 124 18.07 -9.54 12.55
N HIS A 125 18.99 -8.92 11.77
CA HIS A 125 18.77 -7.67 11.06
C HIS A 125 18.25 -7.86 9.63
N LEU A 126 17.96 -9.08 9.17
CA LEU A 126 17.24 -9.25 7.92
C LEU A 126 15.86 -8.60 8.02
N PRO A 127 15.33 -8.02 6.91
CA PRO A 127 13.99 -7.45 6.92
C PRO A 127 12.94 -8.45 7.40
N VAL A 128 11.99 -7.99 8.21
CA VAL A 128 10.96 -8.84 8.81
C VAL A 128 10.19 -9.62 7.73
N GLY A 129 9.93 -10.90 7.99
CA GLY A 129 9.24 -11.78 7.06
C GLY A 129 10.12 -12.41 5.98
N ILE A 130 11.46 -12.26 6.05
CA ILE A 130 12.40 -12.98 5.17
C ILE A 130 12.79 -14.31 5.81
N PRO A 131 12.36 -15.47 5.29
CA PRO A 131 12.70 -16.76 5.85
C PRO A 131 14.18 -17.10 5.67
N ILE A 132 14.79 -17.70 6.70
CA ILE A 132 16.12 -18.32 6.61
C ILE A 132 15.92 -19.84 6.71
N ARG A 133 16.50 -20.57 5.77
CA ARG A 133 16.52 -22.04 5.76
C ARG A 133 17.95 -22.54 5.58
N GLN A 134 18.44 -23.33 6.54
CA GLN A 134 19.81 -23.85 6.50
C GLN A 134 20.89 -22.76 6.34
N GLY A 135 20.69 -21.62 6.99
CA GLY A 135 21.62 -20.48 6.90
C GLY A 135 21.53 -19.65 5.61
N ILE A 136 20.55 -19.94 4.72
CA ILE A 136 20.33 -19.23 3.47
C ILE A 136 19.02 -18.46 3.56
N ALA A 137 19.07 -17.14 3.28
CA ALA A 137 17.86 -16.31 3.20
C ALA A 137 17.11 -16.59 1.88
N ASP A 138 15.78 -16.54 1.93
CA ASP A 138 14.93 -16.73 0.76
C ASP A 138 15.09 -15.55 -0.20
N ARG A 139 15.73 -15.79 -1.35
CA ARG A 139 16.00 -14.78 -2.36
C ARG A 139 14.71 -14.19 -2.95
N LYS A 140 13.66 -14.99 -3.12
CA LYS A 140 12.39 -14.51 -3.66
C LYS A 140 11.75 -13.53 -2.68
N ALA A 141 11.66 -13.88 -1.40
CA ALA A 141 11.11 -13.02 -0.36
C ALA A 141 11.91 -11.72 -0.21
N LEU A 142 13.26 -11.78 -0.30
CA LEU A 142 14.10 -10.58 -0.25
C LEU A 142 13.91 -9.70 -1.50
N ASN A 143 13.74 -10.28 -2.70
CA ASN A 143 13.43 -9.53 -3.91
C ASN A 143 12.05 -8.86 -3.86
N GLU A 144 11.04 -9.53 -3.30
CA GLU A 144 9.71 -8.96 -3.07
C GLU A 144 9.83 -7.76 -2.12
N TRP A 145 10.51 -7.91 -0.98
CA TRP A 145 10.76 -6.81 -0.06
C TRP A 145 11.50 -5.65 -0.73
N TRP A 146 12.55 -5.93 -1.50
CA TRP A 146 13.31 -4.91 -2.23
C TRP A 146 12.46 -4.18 -3.28
N THR A 147 11.63 -4.91 -4.00
CA THR A 147 10.74 -4.36 -5.02
C THR A 147 9.63 -3.50 -4.41
N ASP A 148 9.07 -3.92 -3.27
CA ASP A 148 8.02 -3.19 -2.56
C ASP A 148 8.50 -1.83 -2.03
N ARG A 149 9.82 -1.63 -1.91
CA ARG A 149 10.41 -0.33 -1.56
C ARG A 149 10.41 0.66 -2.72
N SER A 150 10.26 0.19 -3.96
CA SER A 150 10.23 1.08 -5.13
C SER A 150 8.85 1.69 -5.33
N ILE A 151 8.81 2.84 -5.99
CA ILE A 151 7.55 3.47 -6.38
C ILE A 151 6.71 2.47 -7.19
N PRO A 152 5.41 2.28 -6.87
CA PRO A 152 4.54 1.40 -7.65
C PRO A 152 4.46 1.83 -9.12
N ALA A 153 4.59 0.87 -10.04
CA ALA A 153 4.48 1.13 -11.48
C ALA A 153 3.07 1.62 -11.90
N SER A 154 2.07 1.47 -11.02
CA SER A 154 0.70 1.96 -11.21
C SER A 154 0.51 3.42 -10.81
N ARG A 155 1.50 4.07 -10.16
CA ARG A 155 1.39 5.47 -9.75
C ARG A 155 1.12 6.38 -10.93
N SER A 156 0.19 7.30 -10.74
CA SER A 156 -0.17 8.30 -11.76
C SER A 156 1.04 9.16 -12.18
N GLY A 157 1.35 9.21 -13.48
CA GLY A 157 2.44 10.01 -14.03
C GLY A 157 3.85 9.38 -13.89
N ILE A 158 3.98 8.15 -13.40
CA ILE A 158 5.30 7.52 -13.17
C ILE A 158 6.04 7.25 -14.49
N ARG A 159 5.32 6.91 -15.57
CA ARG A 159 5.95 6.64 -16.87
C ARG A 159 6.64 7.89 -17.43
N GLU A 160 5.90 8.99 -17.44
CA GLU A 160 6.39 10.29 -17.90
C GLU A 160 7.57 10.76 -17.03
N ALA A 161 7.51 10.51 -15.73
CA ALA A 161 8.60 10.83 -14.82
C ALA A 161 9.86 9.98 -15.11
N LEU A 162 9.73 8.68 -15.33
CA LEU A 162 10.86 7.80 -15.67
C LEU A 162 11.48 8.17 -17.02
N GLU A 163 10.66 8.53 -18.02
CA GLU A 163 11.15 9.04 -19.31
C GLU A 163 11.93 10.36 -19.14
N ALA A 164 11.42 11.30 -18.33
CA ALA A 164 12.10 12.56 -18.03
C ALA A 164 13.42 12.37 -17.25
N LEU A 165 13.50 11.31 -16.42
CA LEU A 165 14.69 10.95 -15.64
C LEU A 165 15.70 10.11 -16.44
N ASP A 166 15.35 9.66 -17.65
CA ASP A 166 16.12 8.70 -18.46
C ASP A 166 16.41 7.40 -17.69
N ILE A 167 15.40 6.90 -16.97
CA ILE A 167 15.48 5.68 -16.13
C ILE A 167 14.50 4.64 -16.65
N SER A 168 14.96 3.39 -16.74
CA SER A 168 14.21 2.28 -17.33
C SER A 168 13.10 1.72 -16.42
N SER A 169 13.21 1.87 -15.10
CA SER A 169 12.24 1.33 -14.13
C SER A 169 12.34 2.01 -12.76
N THR A 170 11.29 1.88 -11.96
CA THR A 170 11.27 2.41 -10.58
C THR A 170 12.30 1.74 -9.67
N ARG A 171 12.68 0.47 -9.93
CA ARG A 171 13.78 -0.19 -9.22
C ARG A 171 15.15 0.44 -9.50
N MET A 172 15.36 0.91 -10.72
CA MET A 172 16.60 1.64 -11.04
C MET A 172 16.65 2.98 -10.30
N LEU A 173 15.50 3.63 -10.09
CA LEU A 173 15.41 4.82 -9.26
C LEU A 173 15.74 4.49 -7.79
N LEU A 174 15.25 3.35 -7.26
CA LEU A 174 15.57 2.86 -5.92
C LEU A 174 17.09 2.64 -5.74
N ILE A 175 17.78 2.08 -6.72
CA ILE A 175 19.25 1.88 -6.67
C ILE A 175 20.00 3.22 -6.63
N ARG A 176 19.54 4.22 -7.39
CA ARG A 176 20.16 5.55 -7.44
C ARG A 176 20.16 6.28 -6.10
N CYS A 177 19.19 5.98 -5.21
CA CYS A 177 19.17 6.50 -3.84
C CYS A 177 19.65 5.48 -2.81
N TYR A 178 20.43 4.46 -3.23
CA TYR A 178 20.93 3.39 -2.37
C TYR A 178 19.86 2.63 -1.57
N GLY A 179 18.61 2.66 -2.01
CA GLY A 179 17.49 2.08 -1.29
C GLY A 179 17.07 2.82 -0.01
N LEU A 180 17.62 3.99 0.25
CA LEU A 180 17.28 4.81 1.42
C LEU A 180 15.81 5.20 1.44
N SER A 181 15.21 5.19 2.63
CA SER A 181 13.82 5.53 2.89
C SER A 181 13.70 6.36 4.16
N LEU A 182 12.54 7.00 4.35
CA LEU A 182 12.11 7.56 5.63
C LEU A 182 11.16 6.63 6.39
N SER A 183 10.93 5.41 5.90
CA SER A 183 10.07 4.43 6.59
C SER A 183 10.86 3.39 7.40
N ASP A 184 12.14 3.24 7.15
CA ASP A 184 13.04 2.30 7.83
C ASP A 184 14.52 2.69 7.63
N GLN A 185 15.41 1.90 8.23
CA GLN A 185 16.85 2.19 8.30
C GLN A 185 17.68 1.30 7.35
N TYR A 186 17.06 0.65 6.34
CA TYR A 186 17.76 -0.22 5.39
C TYR A 186 18.30 0.56 4.19
N TRP A 187 19.49 0.14 3.75
CA TRP A 187 20.12 0.67 2.55
C TRP A 187 21.13 -0.33 1.95
N ILE A 188 21.64 -0.05 0.75
CA ILE A 188 22.69 -0.86 0.12
C ILE A 188 23.99 -0.08 0.01
N LYS A 189 25.08 -0.71 0.42
CA LYS A 189 26.44 -0.18 0.29
C LYS A 189 27.13 -0.87 -0.89
N PRO A 190 27.45 -0.15 -1.99
CA PRO A 190 28.23 -0.71 -3.09
C PRO A 190 29.63 -1.18 -2.62
N GLU A 191 30.13 -2.29 -3.19
CA GLU A 191 31.45 -2.80 -2.89
C GLU A 191 32.53 -1.75 -3.28
N GLY A 192 33.49 -1.52 -2.40
CA GLY A 192 34.55 -0.51 -2.60
C GLY A 192 34.11 0.94 -2.34
N SER A 193 32.87 1.18 -1.88
CA SER A 193 32.41 2.50 -1.50
C SER A 193 32.76 2.83 -0.05
N ASP A 194 33.16 4.08 0.20
CA ASP A 194 33.43 4.61 1.55
C ASP A 194 32.17 5.16 2.24
N LEU A 195 30.98 5.07 1.57
CA LEU A 195 29.73 5.57 2.11
C LEU A 195 29.43 5.00 3.52
N SER A 196 28.94 5.84 4.40
CA SER A 196 28.52 5.49 5.74
C SER A 196 27.09 5.94 6.00
N TRP A 197 26.39 5.26 6.92
CA TRP A 197 25.03 5.64 7.33
C TRP A 197 24.96 7.09 7.83
N ASP A 198 25.95 7.50 8.62
CA ASP A 198 25.99 8.83 9.21
C ASP A 198 26.07 9.95 8.15
N GLU A 199 26.54 9.67 6.95
CA GLU A 199 26.72 10.66 5.87
C GLU A 199 25.54 10.72 4.90
N ILE A 200 24.73 9.63 4.78
CA ILE A 200 23.76 9.53 3.68
C ILE A 200 22.31 9.40 4.11
N ASN A 201 22.03 9.15 5.42
CA ASN A 201 20.65 8.94 5.87
C ASN A 201 19.77 10.20 5.70
N PHE A 202 18.50 9.99 5.40
CA PHE A 202 17.54 11.09 5.22
C PHE A 202 16.99 11.66 6.54
N PHE A 203 17.29 11.03 7.67
CA PHE A 203 16.83 11.49 8.98
C PHE A 203 17.65 12.71 9.48
N HIS A 204 18.93 12.74 9.20
CA HIS A 204 19.83 13.81 9.64
C HIS A 204 20.20 14.77 8.51
N HIS A 205 20.21 14.30 7.27
CA HIS A 205 20.68 15.09 6.14
C HIS A 205 19.53 15.66 5.30
N PRO A 206 19.73 16.83 4.69
CA PRO A 206 18.78 17.33 3.70
C PRO A 206 18.78 16.42 2.48
N PHE A 207 17.65 16.36 1.80
CA PHE A 207 17.48 15.64 0.55
C PHE A 207 16.99 16.57 -0.56
N SER A 208 17.19 16.12 -1.81
CA SER A 208 16.80 16.92 -2.99
C SER A 208 15.29 16.85 -3.25
N ASP A 209 14.73 17.97 -3.65
CA ASP A 209 13.36 18.06 -4.17
C ASP A 209 13.23 17.61 -5.64
N ASP A 210 14.35 17.33 -6.35
CA ASP A 210 14.37 17.12 -7.80
C ASP A 210 13.46 16.00 -8.25
N ILE A 211 13.57 14.84 -7.61
CA ILE A 211 12.76 13.66 -7.93
C ILE A 211 11.28 13.94 -7.65
N GLY A 212 10.96 14.54 -6.50
CA GLY A 212 9.61 14.95 -6.15
C GLY A 212 9.02 15.93 -7.16
N ASP A 213 9.79 16.91 -7.61
CA ASP A 213 9.37 17.88 -8.63
C ASP A 213 9.02 17.18 -9.95
N VAL A 214 9.85 16.26 -10.44
CA VAL A 214 9.59 15.49 -11.65
C VAL A 214 8.35 14.60 -11.48
N LEU A 215 8.20 13.92 -10.34
CA LEU A 215 7.01 13.11 -10.03
C LEU A 215 5.71 13.94 -9.98
N PHE A 216 5.82 15.25 -9.67
CA PHE A 216 4.70 16.18 -9.73
C PHE A 216 4.52 16.84 -11.10
N GLY A 217 5.36 16.53 -12.08
CA GLY A 217 5.25 16.98 -13.45
C GLY A 217 5.99 18.29 -13.75
N ALA A 218 6.94 18.69 -12.90
CA ALA A 218 7.81 19.83 -13.21
C ALA A 218 8.91 19.40 -14.21
N PRO A 219 9.14 20.13 -15.30
CA PRO A 219 10.18 19.78 -16.26
C PRO A 219 11.57 20.06 -15.66
N LYS A 220 12.43 19.04 -15.63
CA LYS A 220 13.86 19.16 -15.30
C LYS A 220 14.68 18.32 -16.28
N LYS A 221 15.95 18.70 -16.51
CA LYS A 221 16.85 17.95 -17.38
C LYS A 221 17.52 16.82 -16.59
N ALA A 222 17.54 15.62 -17.14
CA ALA A 222 18.05 14.41 -16.48
C ALA A 222 19.50 14.52 -15.97
N ASN A 223 20.35 15.27 -16.65
CA ASN A 223 21.77 15.47 -16.30
C ASN A 223 22.01 16.47 -15.17
N GLU A 224 20.98 17.17 -14.71
CA GLU A 224 21.04 18.18 -13.64
C GLU A 224 20.37 17.70 -12.32
N LEU A 225 19.92 16.42 -12.27
CA LEU A 225 19.13 15.88 -11.17
C LEU A 225 19.98 15.28 -10.06
N ASN A 226 19.61 15.60 -8.84
CA ASN A 226 20.12 14.94 -7.64
C ASN A 226 19.14 13.84 -7.21
N PHE A 227 19.59 12.58 -7.23
CA PHE A 227 18.80 11.41 -6.87
C PHE A 227 18.78 11.12 -5.36
N SER A 228 19.46 11.91 -4.53
CA SER A 228 19.40 11.81 -3.09
C SER A 228 18.06 12.34 -2.58
N SER A 229 17.02 11.51 -2.68
CA SER A 229 15.64 11.87 -2.35
C SER A 229 14.86 10.65 -1.87
N PRO A 230 14.14 10.75 -0.73
CA PRO A 230 13.25 9.70 -0.24
C PRO A 230 12.02 9.52 -1.13
N ASP A 231 11.77 10.43 -2.08
CA ASP A 231 10.69 10.29 -3.06
C ASP A 231 10.84 9.05 -3.92
N SER A 232 12.07 8.56 -4.08
CA SER A 232 12.38 7.32 -4.82
C SER A 232 11.81 6.05 -4.19
N THR A 233 11.40 6.09 -2.92
CA THR A 233 10.95 4.96 -2.10
C THR A 233 9.53 5.16 -1.53
N THR A 234 8.77 6.11 -2.06
CA THR A 234 7.39 6.34 -1.60
C THR A 234 6.41 5.31 -2.17
N ASP A 235 5.59 4.67 -1.32
CA ASP A 235 4.53 3.74 -1.75
C ASP A 235 3.22 4.49 -2.14
N GLY A 236 2.29 3.78 -2.79
CA GLY A 236 0.93 4.19 -3.09
C GLY A 236 0.72 4.88 -4.44
N PHE A 237 -0.57 4.95 -4.84
CA PHE A 237 -1.02 5.41 -6.16
C PHE A 237 -1.02 6.93 -6.33
N LEU A 238 -1.35 7.68 -5.26
CA LEU A 238 -1.48 9.13 -5.31
C LEU A 238 -0.12 9.82 -5.51
N LYS A 239 -0.14 11.01 -6.13
CA LYS A 239 1.03 11.88 -6.15
C LYS A 239 1.39 12.27 -4.73
N LYS A 240 2.59 11.95 -4.32
CA LYS A 240 3.14 12.31 -3.01
C LYS A 240 4.63 12.59 -3.09
N ARG A 241 5.12 13.39 -2.17
CA ARG A 241 6.52 13.77 -2.07
C ARG A 241 6.90 14.11 -0.64
N TRP A 242 8.14 13.87 -0.31
CA TRP A 242 8.73 14.34 0.92
C TRP A 242 9.24 15.77 0.78
N LYS A 243 9.11 16.54 1.84
CA LYS A 243 9.66 17.90 1.97
C LYS A 243 10.18 18.14 3.37
N ILE A 244 11.18 19.04 3.48
CA ILE A 244 11.56 19.60 4.76
C ILE A 244 10.80 20.92 4.90
N ILE A 245 9.88 20.97 5.88
CA ILE A 245 9.04 22.14 6.18
C ILE A 245 9.34 22.51 7.64
N ASP A 246 9.81 23.73 7.88
CA ASP A 246 10.19 24.22 9.20
C ASP A 246 11.15 23.27 9.96
N GLY A 247 12.09 22.68 9.24
CA GLY A 247 13.06 21.71 9.77
C GLY A 247 12.53 20.29 9.98
N LYS A 248 11.24 20.06 9.77
CA LYS A 248 10.58 18.76 9.91
C LYS A 248 10.44 18.04 8.57
N ARG A 249 10.56 16.73 8.58
CA ARG A 249 10.32 15.88 7.42
C ARG A 249 8.84 15.64 7.29
N CYS A 250 8.26 16.13 6.20
CA CYS A 250 6.81 16.10 5.98
C CYS A 250 6.48 15.41 4.66
N LEU A 251 5.48 14.54 4.69
CA LEU A 251 4.91 13.93 3.48
C LEU A 251 3.74 14.80 2.99
N VAL A 252 3.86 15.27 1.75
CA VAL A 252 2.84 16.04 1.05
C VAL A 252 2.11 15.13 0.07
N LYS A 253 0.80 14.96 0.23
CA LYS A 253 -0.05 14.09 -0.61
C LYS A 253 -1.09 14.91 -1.35
N GLY A 254 -1.23 14.67 -2.66
CA GLY A 254 -2.30 15.21 -3.49
C GLY A 254 -3.52 14.29 -3.56
N GLY A 255 -4.60 14.80 -4.14
CA GLY A 255 -5.81 14.03 -4.43
C GLY A 255 -5.90 13.63 -5.91
N SER A 256 -6.73 12.62 -6.22
CA SER A 256 -7.06 12.18 -7.58
C SER A 256 -8.26 12.95 -8.15
N ASN A 257 -8.25 13.14 -9.45
CA ASN A 257 -9.40 13.71 -10.16
C ASN A 257 -10.61 12.75 -10.11
N PRO A 258 -11.86 13.24 -10.21
CA PRO A 258 -12.19 14.65 -10.42
C PRO A 258 -12.23 15.51 -9.15
N PHE A 259 -12.48 14.92 -7.98
CA PHE A 259 -12.85 15.65 -6.76
C PHE A 259 -11.66 16.07 -5.90
N ARG A 260 -10.49 15.46 -6.07
CA ARG A 260 -9.31 15.67 -5.20
C ARG A 260 -9.63 15.69 -3.71
N GLN A 261 -10.60 14.87 -3.29
CA GLN A 261 -11.15 14.88 -1.94
C GLN A 261 -10.23 14.27 -0.89
N GLN A 262 -9.28 13.40 -1.28
CA GLN A 262 -8.42 12.66 -0.33
C GLN A 262 -7.67 13.56 0.65
N PRO A 263 -7.09 14.72 0.30
CA PRO A 263 -6.46 15.61 1.27
C PRO A 263 -7.40 16.10 2.37
N PHE A 264 -8.65 16.40 2.04
CA PHE A 264 -9.66 16.80 3.00
C PHE A 264 -10.03 15.63 3.92
N ASN A 265 -10.16 14.42 3.35
CA ASN A 265 -10.50 13.22 4.11
C ASN A 265 -9.41 12.84 5.12
N GLU A 266 -8.12 13.03 4.79
CA GLU A 266 -7.01 12.85 5.75
C GLU A 266 -7.19 13.76 6.97
N VAL A 267 -7.54 15.03 6.74
CA VAL A 267 -7.75 16.00 7.82
C VAL A 267 -9.00 15.65 8.63
N ILE A 268 -10.11 15.30 7.97
CA ILE A 268 -11.33 14.89 8.66
C ILE A 268 -11.07 13.64 9.52
N ALA A 269 -10.42 12.64 8.97
CA ALA A 269 -10.07 11.42 9.70
C ALA A 269 -9.15 11.73 10.90
N SER A 270 -8.17 12.61 10.73
CA SER A 270 -7.29 13.06 11.80
C SER A 270 -8.06 13.72 12.94
N ILE A 271 -9.00 14.63 12.65
CA ILE A 271 -9.83 15.28 13.66
C ILE A 271 -10.72 14.27 14.40
N ILE A 272 -11.33 13.31 13.67
CA ILE A 272 -12.15 12.25 14.28
C ILE A 272 -11.29 11.40 15.22
N MET A 273 -10.10 10.99 14.79
CA MET A 273 -9.19 10.20 15.61
C MET A 273 -8.72 10.93 16.87
N GLU A 274 -8.37 12.22 16.74
CA GLU A 274 -7.98 13.06 17.87
C GLU A 274 -9.10 13.12 18.92
N ARG A 275 -10.34 13.38 18.50
CA ARG A 275 -11.50 13.44 19.41
C ARG A 275 -11.77 12.12 20.12
N LEU A 276 -11.63 11.01 19.39
CA LEU A 276 -11.83 9.67 19.96
C LEU A 276 -10.63 9.17 20.77
N GLY A 277 -9.51 9.90 20.79
CA GLY A 277 -8.28 9.48 21.47
C GLY A 277 -7.61 8.28 20.79
N ILE A 278 -7.73 8.16 19.47
CA ILE A 278 -7.08 7.13 18.67
C ILE A 278 -5.67 7.58 18.29
N PRO A 279 -4.61 6.82 18.59
CA PRO A 279 -3.26 7.15 18.13
C PRO A 279 -3.20 7.22 16.60
N HIS A 280 -2.82 8.36 16.06
CA HIS A 280 -2.82 8.63 14.64
C HIS A 280 -1.74 9.64 14.23
N VAL A 281 -1.48 9.71 12.93
CA VAL A 281 -0.64 10.74 12.34
C VAL A 281 -1.51 11.98 12.06
N PRO A 282 -1.19 13.15 12.64
CA PRO A 282 -1.92 14.40 12.39
C PRO A 282 -1.72 14.89 10.95
N TYR A 283 -2.81 15.34 10.31
CA TYR A 283 -2.78 15.91 8.97
C TYR A 283 -3.29 17.35 8.97
N THR A 284 -2.66 18.18 8.11
CA THR A 284 -3.10 19.55 7.83
C THR A 284 -3.37 19.72 6.33
N LEU A 285 -4.29 20.63 5.98
CA LEU A 285 -4.59 20.97 4.60
C LEU A 285 -3.74 22.17 4.15
N VAL A 286 -3.11 22.06 2.98
CA VAL A 286 -2.38 23.17 2.36
C VAL A 286 -2.79 23.31 0.89
N TRP A 287 -2.68 24.51 0.34
CA TRP A 287 -3.03 24.83 -1.02
C TRP A 287 -1.79 25.20 -1.83
N ASN A 288 -1.69 24.65 -3.05
CA ASN A 288 -0.66 25.04 -3.98
C ASN A 288 -1.28 25.13 -5.39
N LYS A 289 -1.20 26.32 -6.03
CA LYS A 289 -1.78 26.59 -7.35
C LYS A 289 -3.25 26.12 -7.46
N ASN A 290 -4.07 26.50 -6.50
CA ASN A 290 -5.49 26.14 -6.39
C ASN A 290 -5.78 24.65 -6.30
N ALA A 291 -4.82 23.83 -5.89
CA ALA A 291 -5.00 22.40 -5.64
C ALA A 291 -4.79 22.09 -4.16
N PRO A 292 -5.65 21.25 -3.55
CA PRO A 292 -5.52 20.85 -2.15
C PRO A 292 -4.47 19.75 -1.99
N TYR A 293 -3.71 19.82 -0.91
CA TYR A 293 -2.75 18.79 -0.46
C TYR A 293 -2.90 18.57 1.03
N SER A 294 -2.77 17.34 1.47
CA SER A 294 -2.59 17.02 2.89
C SER A 294 -1.10 16.92 3.20
N VAL A 295 -0.73 17.39 4.39
CA VAL A 295 0.63 17.36 4.90
C VAL A 295 0.63 16.71 6.27
N CYS A 296 1.53 15.76 6.48
CA CYS A 296 1.81 15.20 7.80
C CYS A 296 3.31 15.14 8.05
N GLU A 297 3.71 15.26 9.31
CA GLU A 297 5.08 15.03 9.74
C GLU A 297 5.39 13.53 9.69
N ASP A 298 6.64 13.18 9.42
CA ASP A 298 7.11 11.80 9.53
C ASP A 298 7.05 11.34 10.99
N PHE A 299 6.43 10.19 11.21
CA PHE A 299 6.34 9.58 12.53
C PHE A 299 7.41 8.51 12.79
N VAL A 300 8.21 8.23 11.76
CA VAL A 300 9.39 7.36 11.85
C VAL A 300 10.60 8.25 12.09
N ASP A 301 11.41 7.91 13.07
CA ASP A 301 12.66 8.59 13.39
C ASP A 301 13.89 7.71 13.09
N GLU A 302 15.07 8.21 13.37
CA GLU A 302 16.33 7.51 13.12
C GLU A 302 16.53 6.24 13.98
N ASN A 303 15.66 6.00 14.94
CA ASN A 303 15.72 4.83 15.84
C ASN A 303 14.59 3.83 15.60
N THR A 304 13.72 4.09 14.64
CA THR A 304 12.55 3.25 14.40
C THR A 304 12.47 2.74 12.95
N ASP A 305 11.96 1.52 12.79
CA ASP A 305 11.51 0.94 11.53
C ASP A 305 10.00 0.80 11.55
N LEU A 306 9.31 1.25 10.54
CA LEU A 306 7.92 0.91 10.27
C LEU A 306 7.86 -0.45 9.56
N ILE A 307 7.26 -1.43 10.20
CA ILE A 307 7.06 -2.77 9.62
C ILE A 307 5.58 -2.92 9.22
N PRO A 308 5.25 -2.95 7.92
CA PRO A 308 3.87 -3.11 7.46
C PRO A 308 3.25 -4.44 7.92
N ALA A 309 1.93 -4.45 8.14
CA ALA A 309 1.19 -5.64 8.58
C ALA A 309 1.39 -6.84 7.66
N TRP A 310 1.54 -6.62 6.35
CA TRP A 310 1.89 -7.66 5.38
C TRP A 310 3.17 -8.40 5.77
N ARG A 311 4.23 -7.67 6.15
CA ARG A 311 5.53 -8.26 6.54
C ARG A 311 5.43 -9.00 7.86
N ILE A 312 4.64 -8.50 8.80
CA ILE A 312 4.34 -9.19 10.07
C ILE A 312 3.68 -10.54 9.77
N MET A 313 2.67 -10.58 8.89
CA MET A 313 1.97 -11.81 8.51
C MET A 313 2.87 -12.84 7.80
N MET A 314 3.93 -12.40 7.12
CA MET A 314 4.88 -13.31 6.47
C MET A 314 5.81 -14.04 7.44
N THR A 315 5.83 -13.67 8.73
CA THR A 315 6.66 -14.33 9.74
C THR A 315 6.17 -15.73 10.10
N GLN A 316 4.89 -16.02 9.86
CA GLN A 316 4.30 -17.33 10.08
C GLN A 316 3.49 -17.80 8.87
N LYS A 317 3.44 -19.13 8.68
CA LYS A 317 2.57 -19.74 7.67
C LYS A 317 1.11 -19.74 8.16
N LYS A 318 0.22 -19.09 7.40
CA LYS A 318 -1.21 -19.12 7.71
C LYS A 318 -1.79 -20.53 7.57
N ASN A 319 -2.50 -21.00 8.62
CA ASN A 319 -3.29 -22.22 8.53
C ASN A 319 -4.59 -21.95 7.73
N ASN A 320 -5.04 -22.92 6.94
CA ASN A 320 -6.26 -22.79 6.13
C ASN A 320 -7.54 -22.57 6.97
N SER A 321 -7.58 -23.10 8.20
CA SER A 321 -8.71 -22.91 9.12
C SER A 321 -8.71 -21.55 9.84
N THR A 322 -7.60 -20.79 9.80
CA THR A 322 -7.47 -19.52 10.50
C THR A 322 -7.88 -18.36 9.58
N SER A 323 -8.73 -17.46 10.07
CA SER A 323 -9.07 -16.22 9.35
C SER A 323 -7.83 -15.33 9.16
N VAL A 324 -7.88 -14.41 8.19
CA VAL A 324 -6.77 -13.45 7.97
C VAL A 324 -6.59 -12.53 9.17
N PHE A 325 -7.70 -12.10 9.80
CA PHE A 325 -7.69 -11.32 11.04
C PHE A 325 -6.94 -12.06 12.17
N GLN A 326 -7.37 -13.30 12.47
CA GLN A 326 -6.75 -14.08 13.53
C GLN A 326 -5.29 -14.44 13.21
N HIS A 327 -4.96 -14.65 11.94
CA HIS A 327 -3.57 -14.87 11.54
C HIS A 327 -2.67 -13.67 11.85
N PHE A 328 -3.14 -12.44 11.57
CA PHE A 328 -2.41 -11.23 11.91
C PHE A 328 -2.20 -11.11 13.43
N VAL A 329 -3.27 -11.31 14.22
CA VAL A 329 -3.19 -11.31 15.70
C VAL A 329 -2.17 -12.33 16.19
N ASN A 330 -2.24 -13.58 15.73
CA ASN A 330 -1.31 -14.64 16.13
C ASN A 330 0.16 -14.29 15.77
N CYS A 331 0.39 -13.64 14.61
CA CYS A 331 1.72 -13.17 14.24
C CYS A 331 2.23 -12.07 15.19
N CYS A 332 1.36 -11.13 15.57
CA CYS A 332 1.69 -10.09 16.54
C CYS A 332 2.04 -10.68 17.91
N GLU A 333 1.24 -11.60 18.40
CA GLU A 333 1.49 -12.33 19.66
C GLU A 333 2.83 -13.07 19.64
N HIS A 334 3.09 -13.81 18.54
CA HIS A 334 4.34 -14.55 18.37
C HIS A 334 5.58 -13.63 18.37
N LEU A 335 5.46 -12.44 17.81
CA LEU A 335 6.53 -11.44 17.76
C LEU A 335 6.63 -10.61 19.06
N GLY A 336 5.68 -10.71 19.97
CA GLY A 336 5.61 -9.91 21.19
C GLY A 336 5.13 -8.47 20.96
N ILE A 337 4.42 -8.21 19.85
CA ILE A 337 3.80 -6.90 19.56
C ILE A 337 2.58 -6.75 20.44
N LYS A 338 2.60 -5.75 21.32
CA LYS A 338 1.52 -5.49 22.29
C LYS A 338 0.37 -4.72 21.63
N ASP A 339 -0.81 -4.83 22.23
CA ASP A 339 -2.01 -4.03 21.92
C ASP A 339 -2.51 -4.14 20.47
N ALA A 340 -2.19 -5.24 19.76
CA ALA A 340 -2.63 -5.44 18.38
C ALA A 340 -4.17 -5.50 18.26
N GLU A 341 -4.88 -6.19 19.19
CA GLU A 341 -6.34 -6.27 19.16
C GLU A 341 -7.02 -4.94 19.48
N PRO A 342 -6.68 -4.22 20.57
CA PRO A 342 -7.21 -2.89 20.83
C PRO A 342 -6.94 -1.89 19.69
N PHE A 343 -5.80 -2.01 19.01
CA PHE A 343 -5.50 -1.22 17.81
C PHE A 343 -6.45 -1.56 16.67
N LEU A 344 -6.67 -2.84 16.39
CA LEU A 344 -7.59 -3.29 15.33
C LEU A 344 -9.03 -2.87 15.62
N ASP A 345 -9.48 -2.93 16.86
CA ASP A 345 -10.81 -2.47 17.26
C ASP A 345 -11.01 -0.99 16.91
N ARG A 346 -10.02 -0.14 17.22
CA ARG A 346 -10.04 1.30 16.89
C ARG A 346 -9.95 1.54 15.39
N MET A 347 -9.05 0.86 14.70
CA MET A 347 -8.83 1.02 13.25
C MET A 347 -10.07 0.61 12.46
N ILE A 348 -10.66 -0.55 12.75
CA ILE A 348 -11.85 -1.05 12.04
C ILE A 348 -13.05 -0.13 12.30
N THR A 349 -13.22 0.34 13.55
CA THR A 349 -14.31 1.26 13.91
C THR A 349 -14.13 2.61 13.20
N LEU A 350 -12.94 3.17 13.17
CA LEU A 350 -12.64 4.38 12.41
C LEU A 350 -12.96 4.18 10.92
N ASP A 351 -12.42 3.11 10.31
CA ASP A 351 -12.63 2.82 8.89
C ASP A 351 -14.11 2.63 8.55
N TYR A 352 -14.90 2.10 9.50
CA TYR A 352 -16.34 2.08 9.38
C TYR A 352 -16.93 3.51 9.38
N ILE A 353 -16.57 4.35 10.34
CA ILE A 353 -17.11 5.73 10.47
C ILE A 353 -16.85 6.50 9.18
N ILE A 354 -15.61 6.53 8.71
CA ILE A 354 -15.18 7.31 7.54
C ILE A 354 -15.39 6.59 6.20
N ALA A 355 -15.94 5.37 6.19
CA ALA A 355 -16.08 4.55 4.98
C ALA A 355 -14.75 4.41 4.19
N ASN A 356 -13.67 4.02 4.85
CA ASN A 356 -12.37 3.85 4.22
C ASN A 356 -12.34 2.61 3.33
N GLU A 357 -11.99 2.79 2.06
CA GLU A 357 -11.97 1.72 1.05
C GLU A 357 -10.59 1.06 0.87
N ASP A 358 -9.53 1.67 1.40
CA ASP A 358 -8.17 1.27 1.05
C ASP A 358 -7.25 0.96 2.24
N ARG A 359 -7.78 0.50 3.36
CA ARG A 359 -6.99 -0.01 4.49
C ARG A 359 -6.35 -1.35 4.16
N HIS A 360 -5.41 -1.40 3.22
CA HIS A 360 -4.67 -2.62 2.91
C HIS A 360 -3.51 -2.86 3.90
N PHE A 361 -2.89 -4.05 3.86
CA PHE A 361 -1.86 -4.46 4.83
C PHE A 361 -0.56 -3.65 4.80
N ASN A 362 -0.38 -2.72 3.87
CA ASN A 362 0.72 -1.75 3.88
C ASN A 362 0.31 -0.40 4.50
N ASN A 363 -0.99 -0.16 4.76
CA ASN A 363 -1.51 1.09 5.33
C ASN A 363 -1.70 1.03 6.86
N PHE A 364 -1.13 0.02 7.50
CA PHE A 364 -0.95 -0.10 8.95
C PHE A 364 0.16 -1.11 9.25
N GLY A 365 0.69 -1.08 10.48
CA GLY A 365 1.78 -1.95 10.88
C GLY A 365 2.23 -1.68 12.29
N ALA A 366 3.47 -2.04 12.60
CA ALA A 366 4.07 -1.86 13.92
C ALA A 366 5.42 -1.15 13.81
N LEU A 367 5.81 -0.47 14.87
CA LEU A 367 7.12 0.15 15.02
C LEU A 367 8.06 -0.80 15.76
N ARG A 368 9.29 -0.87 15.28
CA ARG A 368 10.38 -1.64 15.88
C ARG A 368 11.58 -0.72 16.08
N ASN A 369 12.27 -0.85 17.20
CA ASN A 369 13.54 -0.16 17.41
C ASN A 369 14.59 -0.70 16.43
N ALA A 370 15.25 0.18 15.68
CA ALA A 370 16.19 -0.21 14.64
C ALA A 370 17.53 -0.75 15.16
N GLU A 371 17.87 -0.50 16.43
CA GLU A 371 19.13 -0.95 17.05
C GLU A 371 18.91 -2.20 17.91
N THR A 372 17.92 -2.16 18.81
CA THR A 372 17.65 -3.29 19.72
C THR A 372 16.77 -4.35 19.10
N LEU A 373 16.08 -4.05 17.99
CA LEU A 373 15.07 -4.86 17.30
C LEU A 373 13.83 -5.19 18.16
N GLU A 374 13.66 -4.53 19.29
CA GLU A 374 12.49 -4.66 20.14
C GLU A 374 11.28 -3.98 19.52
N TRP A 375 10.12 -4.62 19.62
CA TRP A 375 8.86 -4.05 19.18
C TRP A 375 8.39 -2.94 20.13
N ILE A 376 8.15 -1.76 19.59
CA ILE A 376 7.65 -0.60 20.34
C ILE A 376 6.13 -0.72 20.53
N GLY A 377 5.41 -1.20 19.49
CA GLY A 377 3.96 -1.36 19.48
C GLY A 377 3.39 -1.15 18.08
N MET A 378 2.06 -1.03 18.00
CA MET A 378 1.41 -0.70 16.74
C MET A 378 1.74 0.74 16.33
N ALA A 379 1.96 0.96 15.04
CA ALA A 379 2.17 2.30 14.49
C ALA A 379 0.89 3.16 14.64
N PRO A 380 1.00 4.50 14.78
CA PRO A 380 -0.18 5.36 14.71
C PRO A 380 -0.93 5.15 13.40
N ILE A 381 -2.25 5.34 13.39
CA ILE A 381 -3.05 5.16 12.15
C ILE A 381 -2.70 6.28 11.16
N TYR A 382 -2.44 5.91 9.90
CA TYR A 382 -2.12 6.80 8.79
C TYR A 382 -2.86 6.38 7.52
N ASP A 383 -2.81 7.20 6.49
CA ASP A 383 -3.33 6.95 5.12
C ASP A 383 -4.83 6.62 5.11
N SER A 384 -5.65 7.58 5.57
CA SER A 384 -7.11 7.48 5.65
C SER A 384 -7.83 8.28 4.55
N GLY A 385 -7.10 8.82 3.57
CA GLY A 385 -7.64 9.70 2.53
C GLY A 385 -8.62 9.01 1.57
N SER A 386 -8.46 7.71 1.31
CA SER A 386 -9.34 6.94 0.43
C SER A 386 -10.66 6.57 1.14
N SER A 387 -11.36 7.57 1.66
CA SER A 387 -12.56 7.45 2.49
C SER A 387 -13.68 8.39 2.05
N LEU A 388 -14.82 8.36 2.72
CA LEU A 388 -15.96 9.24 2.52
C LEU A 388 -16.45 9.31 1.05
N GLY A 389 -16.25 8.22 0.29
CA GLY A 389 -16.63 8.14 -1.12
C GLY A 389 -15.85 9.10 -2.01
N TYR A 390 -14.54 9.24 -1.80
CA TYR A 390 -13.65 10.23 -2.43
C TYR A 390 -13.73 10.27 -3.97
N ASP A 391 -13.99 9.15 -4.64
CA ASP A 391 -14.10 8.99 -6.09
C ASP A 391 -15.53 8.71 -6.57
N LYS A 392 -16.49 8.62 -5.66
CA LYS A 392 -17.88 8.26 -5.94
C LYS A 392 -18.73 9.48 -6.30
N LEU A 393 -19.75 9.24 -7.11
CA LEU A 393 -20.79 10.25 -7.36
C LEU A 393 -21.73 10.38 -6.14
N PRO A 394 -22.43 11.51 -5.96
CA PRO A 394 -23.32 11.72 -4.84
C PRO A 394 -24.36 10.61 -4.62
N GLY A 395 -24.96 10.08 -5.70
CA GLY A 395 -25.90 8.95 -5.61
C GLY A 395 -25.31 7.67 -5.05
N GLN A 396 -24.07 7.36 -5.40
CA GLN A 396 -23.34 6.19 -4.90
C GLN A 396 -22.98 6.34 -3.41
N ILE A 397 -22.56 7.54 -2.99
CA ILE A 397 -22.29 7.85 -1.57
C ILE A 397 -23.58 7.67 -0.73
N LEU A 398 -24.73 8.14 -1.24
CA LEU A 398 -26.01 8.03 -0.53
C LEU A 398 -26.48 6.59 -0.37
N THR A 399 -26.32 5.74 -1.39
CA THR A 399 -26.70 4.33 -1.29
C THR A 399 -25.72 3.51 -0.48
N GLY A 400 -24.45 3.85 -0.49
CA GLY A 400 -23.35 3.12 0.14
C GLY A 400 -23.07 1.72 -0.45
N GLN A 401 -23.79 1.33 -1.51
CA GLN A 401 -23.75 -0.03 -2.07
C GLN A 401 -22.41 -0.38 -2.75
N GLU A 402 -21.67 0.62 -3.24
CA GLU A 402 -20.41 0.42 -3.96
C GLU A 402 -19.18 0.74 -3.11
N ILE A 403 -19.38 1.05 -1.83
CA ILE A 403 -18.28 1.38 -0.92
C ILE A 403 -17.85 0.11 -0.18
N GLY A 404 -16.78 -0.49 -0.68
CA GLY A 404 -16.15 -1.66 -0.05
C GLY A 404 -15.21 -1.30 1.09
N CYS A 405 -14.58 -2.30 1.68
CA CYS A 405 -13.51 -2.13 2.66
C CYS A 405 -12.41 -3.18 2.52
N LYS A 406 -11.32 -2.96 3.23
CA LYS A 406 -10.16 -3.83 3.43
C LYS A 406 -9.74 -3.72 4.91
N PRO A 407 -8.86 -4.58 5.42
CA PRO A 407 -8.15 -5.67 4.77
C PRO A 407 -8.80 -7.04 4.98
N PHE A 408 -9.71 -7.19 5.95
CA PHE A 408 -10.17 -8.50 6.42
C PHE A 408 -11.48 -8.96 5.79
N LYS A 409 -12.33 -8.03 5.40
CA LYS A 409 -13.62 -8.24 4.74
C LYS A 409 -13.80 -7.26 3.58
N ASN A 410 -14.80 -7.54 2.73
CA ASN A 410 -15.13 -6.69 1.59
C ASN A 410 -16.24 -5.68 1.90
N HIS A 411 -16.96 -5.86 3.03
CA HIS A 411 -18.05 -5.01 3.47
C HIS A 411 -17.82 -4.52 4.89
N HIS A 412 -18.06 -3.24 5.12
CA HIS A 412 -17.80 -2.56 6.38
C HIS A 412 -18.54 -3.19 7.57
N GLU A 413 -19.81 -3.56 7.38
CA GLU A 413 -20.64 -4.18 8.41
C GLU A 413 -20.08 -5.55 8.81
N GLU A 414 -19.58 -6.33 7.84
CA GLU A 414 -18.93 -7.62 8.10
C GLU A 414 -17.56 -7.45 8.78
N GLN A 415 -16.85 -6.39 8.43
CA GLN A 415 -15.55 -6.10 9.05
C GLN A 415 -15.74 -5.61 10.49
N LEU A 416 -16.77 -4.80 10.74
CA LEU A 416 -17.09 -4.28 12.08
C LEU A 416 -17.41 -5.41 13.09
N LYS A 417 -17.96 -6.55 12.63
CA LYS A 417 -18.17 -7.74 13.49
C LYS A 417 -16.88 -8.38 14.03
N LEU A 418 -15.73 -7.97 13.53
CA LEU A 418 -14.42 -8.41 14.03
C LEU A 418 -13.96 -7.62 15.26
N VAL A 419 -14.60 -6.47 15.54
CA VAL A 419 -14.33 -5.65 16.72
C VAL A 419 -14.73 -6.43 17.99
N ARG A 420 -13.80 -6.54 18.92
CA ARG A 420 -13.98 -7.30 20.16
C ARG A 420 -14.58 -6.46 21.30
N SER A 421 -14.18 -5.19 21.36
CA SER A 421 -14.70 -4.25 22.36
C SER A 421 -14.89 -2.86 21.81
N PHE A 422 -16.02 -2.24 22.22
CA PHE A 422 -16.32 -0.83 22.02
C PHE A 422 -16.21 -0.01 23.32
N ASP A 423 -15.65 -0.59 24.41
CA ASP A 423 -15.58 0.07 25.74
C ASP A 423 -14.78 1.37 25.73
N TRP A 424 -13.91 1.54 24.75
CA TRP A 424 -13.11 2.75 24.49
C TRP A 424 -13.88 3.84 23.74
N LEU A 425 -15.01 3.51 23.07
CA LEU A 425 -15.70 4.37 22.12
C LEU A 425 -16.74 5.26 22.79
N ASP A 426 -16.50 6.57 22.74
CA ASP A 426 -17.43 7.60 23.19
C ASP A 426 -17.92 8.41 21.98
N LEU A 427 -19.09 8.04 21.43
CA LEU A 427 -19.66 8.70 20.27
C LEU A 427 -20.14 10.13 20.53
N SER A 428 -20.38 10.52 21.80
CA SER A 428 -20.75 11.90 22.13
C SER A 428 -19.68 12.94 21.74
N LYS A 429 -18.43 12.50 21.66
CA LYS A 429 -17.32 13.33 21.17
C LYS A 429 -17.42 13.70 19.68
N LEU A 430 -18.35 13.09 18.95
CA LEU A 430 -18.58 13.31 17.54
C LEU A 430 -19.94 14.00 17.24
N ASP A 431 -20.62 14.53 18.24
CA ASP A 431 -21.94 15.16 18.07
C ASP A 431 -21.95 16.32 17.06
N ASP A 432 -20.82 17.05 16.93
CA ASP A 432 -20.65 18.16 16.00
C ASP A 432 -19.83 17.79 14.74
N VAL A 433 -19.56 16.49 14.50
CA VAL A 433 -18.70 16.02 13.38
C VAL A 433 -19.19 16.48 12.01
N GLU A 434 -20.50 16.66 11.84
CA GLU A 434 -21.07 17.18 10.58
C GLU A 434 -20.66 18.63 10.30
N ALA A 435 -20.58 19.44 11.34
CA ALA A 435 -20.10 20.82 11.24
C ALA A 435 -18.63 20.82 10.84
N ILE A 436 -17.81 19.94 11.43
CA ILE A 436 -16.39 19.77 11.11
C ILE A 436 -16.20 19.36 9.64
N VAL A 437 -16.92 18.33 9.18
CA VAL A 437 -16.83 17.88 7.78
C VAL A 437 -17.25 19.00 6.83
N THR A 438 -18.30 19.77 7.18
CA THR A 438 -18.76 20.91 6.38
C THR A 438 -17.70 22.00 6.33
N GLU A 439 -17.05 22.30 7.45
CA GLU A 439 -16.00 23.31 7.54
C GLU A 439 -14.77 22.89 6.72
N VAL A 440 -14.29 21.65 6.89
CA VAL A 440 -13.10 21.16 6.20
C VAL A 440 -13.32 21.08 4.69
N LEU A 441 -14.43 20.50 4.23
CA LEU A 441 -14.75 20.42 2.80
C LEU A 441 -15.07 21.79 2.20
N GLY A 442 -15.64 22.71 2.99
CA GLY A 442 -15.96 24.07 2.59
C GLY A 442 -14.74 24.98 2.42
N GLN A 443 -13.52 24.52 2.74
CA GLN A 443 -12.30 25.25 2.43
C GLN A 443 -11.98 25.35 0.93
N ASP A 444 -12.65 24.54 0.09
CA ASP A 444 -12.69 24.73 -1.37
C ASP A 444 -13.70 25.85 -1.72
N THR A 445 -13.36 27.07 -1.37
CA THR A 445 -14.26 28.23 -1.47
C THR A 445 -14.73 28.54 -2.87
N ASP A 446 -13.95 28.18 -3.89
CA ASP A 446 -14.28 28.37 -5.30
C ASP A 446 -15.06 27.16 -5.90
N GLU A 447 -15.37 26.16 -5.07
CA GLU A 447 -16.01 24.91 -5.47
C GLU A 447 -15.38 24.21 -6.69
N ASN A 448 -14.04 24.32 -6.80
CA ASN A 448 -13.30 23.76 -7.95
C ASN A 448 -13.34 22.22 -7.96
N TYR A 449 -13.50 21.60 -6.78
CA TYR A 449 -13.47 20.14 -6.59
C TYR A 449 -14.63 19.65 -5.75
N ILE A 450 -15.06 20.41 -4.70
CA ILE A 450 -16.02 20.04 -3.70
C ILE A 450 -17.18 21.06 -3.70
N ASP A 451 -18.29 20.73 -4.34
CA ASP A 451 -19.50 21.56 -4.35
C ASP A 451 -20.39 21.34 -3.10
N GLN A 452 -21.35 22.23 -2.88
CA GLN A 452 -22.30 22.17 -1.75
C GLN A 452 -23.13 20.90 -1.76
N ASN A 453 -23.42 20.32 -2.92
CA ASN A 453 -24.18 19.08 -3.02
C ASN A 453 -23.34 17.91 -2.49
N ARG A 454 -22.05 17.89 -2.83
CA ARG A 454 -21.12 16.88 -2.34
C ARG A 454 -20.92 16.97 -0.83
N ILE A 455 -20.78 18.18 -0.28
CA ILE A 455 -20.65 18.39 1.17
C ILE A 455 -21.88 17.79 1.88
N ARG A 456 -23.10 18.15 1.46
CA ARG A 456 -24.34 17.62 2.04
C ARG A 456 -24.45 16.10 1.93
N THR A 457 -23.97 15.55 0.84
CA THR A 457 -24.00 14.10 0.59
C THR A 457 -23.07 13.35 1.52
N VAL A 458 -21.83 13.83 1.66
CA VAL A 458 -20.81 13.24 2.54
C VAL A 458 -21.25 13.32 4.00
N THR A 459 -21.71 14.51 4.47
CA THR A 459 -22.18 14.69 5.84
C THR A 459 -23.40 13.81 6.14
N GLY A 460 -24.35 13.71 5.22
CA GLY A 460 -25.53 12.83 5.37
C GLY A 460 -25.16 11.34 5.44
N SER A 461 -24.15 10.92 4.67
CA SER A 461 -23.65 9.54 4.74
C SER A 461 -22.95 9.26 6.08
N LEU A 462 -22.11 10.18 6.55
CA LEU A 462 -21.43 10.06 7.84
C LEU A 462 -22.43 9.97 9.00
N ARG A 463 -23.42 10.86 9.04
CA ARG A 463 -24.52 10.84 10.05
C ARG A 463 -25.19 9.48 10.10
N ARG A 464 -25.55 8.92 8.95
CA ARG A 464 -26.19 7.61 8.87
C ARG A 464 -25.28 6.51 9.44
N ARG A 465 -24.00 6.53 9.11
CA ARG A 465 -23.02 5.54 9.60
C ARG A 465 -22.84 5.63 11.11
N LEU A 466 -22.76 6.83 11.67
CA LEU A 466 -22.69 7.04 13.12
C LEU A 466 -23.94 6.52 13.84
N LYS A 467 -25.14 6.81 13.31
CA LYS A 467 -26.39 6.27 13.87
C LYS A 467 -26.44 4.75 13.84
N ASN A 468 -26.01 4.13 12.74
CA ASN A 468 -25.94 2.67 12.63
C ASN A 468 -24.91 2.09 13.60
N LEU A 469 -23.75 2.74 13.75
CA LEU A 469 -22.72 2.33 14.70
C LEU A 469 -23.24 2.40 16.14
N GLU A 470 -23.94 3.46 16.52
CA GLU A 470 -24.54 3.59 17.84
C GLU A 470 -25.49 2.43 18.16
N GLN A 471 -26.33 2.03 17.20
CA GLN A 471 -27.22 0.88 17.35
C GLN A 471 -26.41 -0.43 17.52
N LEU A 472 -25.39 -0.67 16.68
CA LEU A 472 -24.54 -1.86 16.76
C LEU A 472 -23.78 -1.95 18.09
N VAL A 473 -23.27 -0.83 18.59
CA VAL A 473 -22.60 -0.77 19.91
C VAL A 473 -23.56 -1.15 21.03
N ARG A 474 -24.82 -0.64 21.02
CA ARG A 474 -25.85 -1.01 21.99
C ARG A 474 -26.16 -2.51 21.94
N GLU A 475 -26.34 -3.06 20.75
CA GLU A 475 -26.60 -4.50 20.54
C GLU A 475 -25.45 -5.37 21.05
N HIS A 476 -24.20 -4.98 20.78
CA HIS A 476 -23.02 -5.66 21.25
C HIS A 476 -22.93 -5.65 22.78
N THR A 477 -23.16 -4.52 23.41
CA THR A 477 -23.14 -4.36 24.87
C THR A 477 -24.23 -5.23 25.54
N ASN A 478 -25.44 -5.21 25.02
CA ASN A 478 -26.55 -6.03 25.53
C ASN A 478 -26.26 -7.53 25.42
N SER A 479 -25.71 -7.97 24.31
CA SER A 479 -25.34 -9.38 24.08
C SER A 479 -24.24 -9.87 25.04
N ARG A 480 -23.33 -8.97 25.44
CA ARG A 480 -22.27 -9.27 26.41
C ARG A 480 -22.83 -9.37 27.82
N ILE A 481 -23.72 -8.47 28.24
CA ILE A 481 -24.38 -8.51 29.55
C ILE A 481 -25.18 -9.80 29.71
N HIS A 482 -25.95 -10.23 28.69
CA HIS A 482 -26.69 -11.50 28.74
C HIS A 482 -25.77 -12.73 28.90
N LYS A 483 -24.62 -12.75 28.22
CA LYS A 483 -23.65 -13.86 28.39
C LYS A 483 -22.99 -13.89 29.78
N GLU A 484 -22.72 -12.74 30.36
CA GLU A 484 -22.14 -12.63 31.69
C GLU A 484 -23.17 -13.01 32.79
N THR A 485 -24.47 -12.73 32.59
CA THR A 485 -25.54 -13.15 33.49
C THR A 485 -25.81 -14.66 33.39
N ASP A 486 -25.84 -15.24 32.18
CA ASP A 486 -25.99 -16.69 32.02
C ASP A 486 -24.84 -17.50 32.67
N THR A 487 -23.58 -17.00 32.55
CA THR A 487 -22.44 -17.65 33.19
C THR A 487 -22.47 -17.53 34.69
N THR A 488 -22.97 -16.44 35.26
CA THR A 488 -23.13 -16.30 36.71
C THR A 488 -24.26 -17.14 37.27
N GLU A 489 -25.36 -17.38 36.56
CA GLU A 489 -26.43 -18.30 36.94
C GLU A 489 -25.98 -19.77 36.91
N ASP A 490 -25.25 -20.19 35.88
CA ASP A 490 -24.65 -21.54 35.79
C ASP A 490 -23.61 -21.81 36.88
N ASP A 491 -22.80 -20.83 37.28
CA ASP A 491 -21.84 -20.97 38.38
C ASP A 491 -22.51 -20.96 39.74
N VAL A 492 -23.62 -20.24 39.92
CA VAL A 492 -24.44 -20.29 41.16
C VAL A 492 -25.17 -21.64 41.28
N GLU A 493 -25.74 -22.19 40.19
CA GLU A 493 -26.36 -23.52 40.20
C GLU A 493 -25.35 -24.63 40.47
N LYS A 494 -24.11 -24.56 39.94
CA LYS A 494 -23.05 -25.52 40.24
C LYS A 494 -22.61 -25.47 41.72
N ASN A 495 -22.45 -24.29 42.30
CA ASN A 495 -22.10 -24.15 43.72
C ASN A 495 -23.20 -24.63 44.66
N ILE A 496 -24.50 -24.50 44.29
CA ILE A 496 -25.62 -25.05 45.05
C ILE A 496 -25.66 -26.58 44.92
N ALA A 497 -25.28 -27.17 43.80
CA ALA A 497 -25.25 -28.61 43.56
C ALA A 497 -24.10 -29.31 44.31
N GLU A 498 -22.98 -28.64 44.55
CA GLU A 498 -21.84 -29.18 45.34
C GLU A 498 -22.12 -29.17 46.85
N ASP A 499 -22.95 -28.25 47.38
CA ASP A 499 -23.31 -28.19 48.82
C ASP A 499 -24.37 -29.23 49.22
N TYR A 500 -25.00 -29.96 48.28
CA TYR A 500 -25.98 -31.03 48.52
C TYR A 500 -25.45 -32.44 48.24
N SER A 501 -24.17 -32.71 48.41
CA SER A 501 -23.66 -34.08 48.35
C SER A 501 -23.98 -34.85 49.67
N PRO A 502 -24.72 -35.95 49.63
CA PRO A 502 -25.07 -36.71 50.85
C PRO A 502 -23.82 -37.33 51.47
N VAL A 503 -23.61 -37.05 52.79
CA VAL A 503 -22.57 -37.63 53.61
C VAL A 503 -22.72 -39.15 53.58
N LYS A 504 -21.78 -39.88 53.00
CA LYS A 504 -21.71 -41.34 53.04
C LYS A 504 -21.22 -41.78 54.47
N HIS A 505 -22.12 -42.35 55.28
CA HIS A 505 -21.75 -43.02 56.49
C HIS A 505 -20.99 -44.30 56.14
N PRO A 506 -19.91 -44.66 56.89
CA PRO A 506 -19.24 -45.95 56.75
C PRO A 506 -20.11 -47.09 57.29
N PRO A 507 -20.02 -48.29 56.68
CA PRO A 507 -20.81 -49.43 57.14
C PRO A 507 -20.31 -49.95 58.52
N LEU A 508 -21.26 -50.13 59.42
CA LEU A 508 -21.03 -50.85 60.74
C LEU A 508 -20.66 -52.28 60.45
N GLN A 509 -19.47 -52.70 60.94
CA GLN A 509 -19.07 -54.11 61.02
C GLN A 509 -19.77 -54.76 62.22
N PHE A 510 -20.45 -55.88 61.96
CA PHE A 510 -20.74 -56.95 62.92
C PHE A 510 -19.98 -58.23 62.57
#